data_1ea5075aab161e0543b4950102442b28
#
_entry.id   1ea5075aab161e0543b4950102442b28
#
_cell.length_a   1.000
_cell.length_b   1.000
_cell.length_c   1.000
_cell.angle_alpha   90.00
_cell.angle_beta   90.00
_cell.angle_gamma   90.00
#
_symmetry.space_group_name_H-M   'P 1'
#
loop_
_entity.id
_entity.type
_entity.pdbx_description
1 polymer ?
#
loop_
_entity_poly.entity_id
_entity_poly.type
_entity_poly.pdbx_seq_one_letter_code
_entity_poly.pdbx_strand_id
1 'polypeptide(L)'
;MKRYVQTLDLRNDPELIATYKYLHSREGVWQEILDGIRAAGIAEMEIYLCGTRLVMIVETPDDFDWDEGMRLMAAQPRQAEWEALTSRYQQADPAATSDQKWHLMERIFHLY
;
A
#
# COMPACT_ATOMS: atom_id res chain seq x y z
N MET A 1 -16.08 -10.34 4.13
CA MET A 1 -14.92 -9.49 3.74
C MET A 1 -13.75 -10.36 3.33
N LYS A 2 -13.12 -10.01 2.24
CA LYS A 2 -11.84 -10.62 1.84
C LYS A 2 -10.69 -9.84 2.48
N ARG A 3 -9.59 -10.52 2.77
CA ARG A 3 -8.38 -9.91 3.31
C ARG A 3 -7.19 -10.27 2.45
N TYR A 4 -6.42 -9.26 2.11
CA TYR A 4 -5.17 -9.41 1.36
C TYR A 4 -4.03 -8.87 2.22
N VAL A 5 -2.94 -9.60 2.31
CA VAL A 5 -1.76 -9.20 3.08
C VAL A 5 -0.57 -9.11 2.14
N GLN A 6 0.12 -7.98 2.18
CA GLN A 6 1.24 -7.70 1.28
C GLN A 6 2.45 -7.23 2.07
N THR A 7 3.62 -7.37 1.48
CA THR A 7 4.87 -6.95 2.11
C THR A 7 5.77 -6.21 1.13
N LEU A 8 6.58 -5.33 1.68
CA LEU A 8 7.56 -4.52 0.94
C LEU A 8 8.62 -4.03 1.94
N ASP A 9 9.87 -3.96 1.52
CA ASP A 9 10.93 -3.43 2.37
C ASP A 9 11.20 -1.96 2.09
N LEU A 10 11.42 -1.19 3.17
CA LEU A 10 11.98 0.16 3.08
C LEU A 10 13.49 0.09 2.97
N ARG A 11 14.10 1.16 2.48
CA ARG A 11 15.55 1.32 2.53
C ARG A 11 15.98 1.45 3.98
N ASN A 12 17.10 0.82 4.33
CA ASN A 12 17.60 0.81 5.71
C ASN A 12 18.31 2.13 6.04
N ASP A 13 17.52 3.17 6.19
CA ASP A 13 17.98 4.52 6.50
C ASP A 13 16.97 5.15 7.48
N PRO A 14 17.37 5.47 8.72
CA PRO A 14 16.47 5.99 9.75
C PRO A 14 15.73 7.27 9.33
N GLU A 15 16.39 8.15 8.59
CA GLU A 15 15.76 9.41 8.15
C GLU A 15 14.70 9.15 7.08
N LEU A 16 14.98 8.24 6.14
CA LEU A 16 14.02 7.87 5.11
C LEU A 16 12.80 7.17 5.73
N ILE A 17 13.05 6.29 6.70
CA ILE A 17 11.97 5.59 7.41
C ILE A 17 11.10 6.60 8.16
N ALA A 18 11.70 7.56 8.85
CA ALA A 18 10.95 8.60 9.57
C ALA A 18 10.08 9.42 8.62
N THR A 19 10.61 9.79 7.46
CA THR A 19 9.85 10.55 6.44
C THR A 19 8.72 9.71 5.87
N TYR A 20 8.95 8.44 5.60
CA TYR A 20 7.91 7.53 5.11
C TYR A 20 6.75 7.44 6.11
N LYS A 21 7.06 7.32 7.40
CA LYS A 21 6.05 7.30 8.46
C LYS A 21 5.24 8.61 8.49
N TYR A 22 5.91 9.74 8.34
CA TYR A 22 5.23 11.03 8.29
C TYR A 22 4.27 11.13 7.10
N LEU A 23 4.70 10.68 5.93
CA LEU A 23 3.87 10.70 4.71
C LEU A 23 2.59 9.86 4.87
N HIS A 24 2.58 8.90 5.77
CA HIS A 24 1.42 8.05 6.04
C HIS A 24 0.66 8.50 7.30
N SER A 25 1.07 9.59 7.93
CA SER A 25 0.33 10.20 9.04
C SER A 25 -0.86 11.00 8.51
N ARG A 26 -1.76 11.37 9.41
CA ARG A 26 -2.94 12.18 9.03
C ARG A 26 -2.54 13.54 8.45
N GLU A 27 -1.41 14.11 8.91
CA GLU A 27 -0.92 15.40 8.44
C GLU A 27 -0.17 15.29 7.11
N GLY A 28 0.44 14.15 6.83
CA GLY A 28 1.31 13.98 5.67
C GLY A 28 0.64 13.34 4.46
N VAL A 29 -0.38 12.51 4.66
CA VAL A 29 -1.02 11.78 3.56
C VAL A 29 -1.89 12.72 2.72
N TRP A 30 -1.84 12.54 1.41
CA TRP A 30 -2.65 13.35 0.51
C TRP A 30 -4.09 12.87 0.50
N GLN A 31 -5.04 13.81 0.54
CA GLN A 31 -6.46 13.48 0.54
C GLN A 31 -6.86 12.68 -0.71
N GLU A 32 -6.29 13.03 -1.87
CA GLU A 32 -6.58 12.34 -3.13
C GLU A 32 -6.21 10.85 -3.07
N ILE A 33 -5.17 10.50 -2.31
CA ILE A 33 -4.76 9.10 -2.14
C ILE A 33 -5.80 8.34 -1.30
N LEU A 34 -6.27 8.93 -0.22
CA LEU A 34 -7.33 8.33 0.60
C LEU A 34 -8.59 8.11 -0.22
N ASP A 35 -8.98 9.13 -0.98
CA ASP A 35 -10.17 9.08 -1.83
C ASP A 35 -10.03 8.02 -2.93
N GLY A 36 -8.84 7.92 -3.53
CA GLY A 36 -8.56 6.95 -4.59
C GLY A 36 -8.59 5.50 -4.09
N ILE A 37 -8.08 5.25 -2.90
CA ILE A 37 -8.14 3.92 -2.28
C ILE A 37 -9.61 3.50 -2.07
N ARG A 38 -10.42 4.40 -1.56
CA ARG A 38 -11.86 4.15 -1.36
C ARG A 38 -12.59 3.95 -2.68
N ALA A 39 -12.26 4.77 -3.69
CA ALA A 39 -12.87 4.67 -5.02
C ALA A 39 -12.56 3.34 -5.71
N ALA A 40 -11.42 2.73 -5.40
CA ALA A 40 -11.05 1.42 -5.92
C ALA A 40 -11.84 0.27 -5.28
N GLY A 41 -12.63 0.55 -4.23
CA GLY A 41 -13.46 -0.46 -3.57
C GLY A 41 -12.82 -1.09 -2.34
N ILE A 42 -11.74 -0.51 -1.84
CA ILE A 42 -11.08 -0.99 -0.62
C ILE A 42 -11.81 -0.46 0.60
N ALA A 43 -12.22 -1.36 1.50
CA ALA A 43 -12.98 -1.01 2.69
C ALA A 43 -12.07 -0.58 3.84
N GLU A 44 -10.89 -1.21 3.97
CA GLU A 44 -9.93 -0.91 5.03
C GLU A 44 -8.52 -1.19 4.55
N MET A 45 -7.57 -0.37 4.99
CA MET A 45 -6.15 -0.55 4.70
C MET A 45 -5.33 -0.14 5.90
N GLU A 46 -4.44 -1.01 6.34
CA GLU A 46 -3.50 -0.73 7.42
C GLU A 46 -2.10 -1.12 7.00
N ILE A 47 -1.10 -0.36 7.44
CA ILE A 47 0.31 -0.67 7.18
C ILE A 47 1.03 -0.74 8.52
N TYR A 48 1.78 -1.82 8.72
CA TYR A 48 2.60 -2.06 9.90
C TYR A 48 4.07 -2.09 9.52
N LEU A 49 4.93 -1.67 10.43
CA LEU A 49 6.37 -1.62 10.21
C LEU A 49 7.10 -2.40 11.30
N CYS A 50 8.02 -3.26 10.90
CA CYS A 50 8.96 -3.94 11.79
C CYS A 50 10.36 -3.86 11.17
N GLY A 51 11.26 -3.07 11.79
CA GLY A 51 12.56 -2.79 11.20
C GLY A 51 12.42 -2.03 9.88
N THR A 52 12.77 -2.69 8.77
CA THR A 52 12.56 -2.17 7.41
C THR A 52 11.38 -2.84 6.72
N ARG A 53 10.78 -3.86 7.32
CA ARG A 53 9.71 -4.65 6.70
C ARG A 53 8.37 -4.01 6.95
N LEU A 54 7.68 -3.69 5.86
CA LEU A 54 6.29 -3.24 5.88
C LEU A 54 5.37 -4.43 5.64
N VAL A 55 4.24 -4.44 6.35
CA VAL A 55 3.15 -5.37 6.08
C VAL A 55 1.88 -4.54 5.91
N MET A 56 1.21 -4.71 4.78
CA MET A 56 -0.05 -4.03 4.48
C MET A 56 -1.19 -5.04 4.56
N ILE A 57 -2.24 -4.69 5.31
CA ILE A 57 -3.46 -5.48 5.40
C ILE A 57 -4.57 -4.71 4.72
N VAL A 58 -5.18 -5.32 3.71
CA VAL A 58 -6.27 -4.74 2.93
C VAL A 58 -7.52 -5.59 3.11
N GLU A 59 -8.63 -4.94 3.45
CA GLU A 59 -9.93 -5.62 3.53
C GLU A 59 -10.87 -5.07 2.47
N THR A 60 -11.61 -5.96 1.83
CA THR A 60 -12.51 -5.63 0.73
C THR A 60 -13.84 -6.37 0.87
N PRO A 61 -14.89 -5.93 0.14
CA PRO A 61 -16.10 -6.74 0.00
C PRO A 61 -15.79 -8.10 -0.63
N ASP A 62 -16.68 -9.07 -0.42
CA ASP A 62 -16.48 -10.44 -0.91
C ASP A 62 -16.45 -10.56 -2.44
N ASP A 63 -17.11 -9.63 -3.13
CA ASP A 63 -17.16 -9.59 -4.60
C ASP A 63 -16.03 -8.77 -5.23
N PHE A 64 -15.07 -8.31 -4.41
CA PHE A 64 -13.95 -7.52 -4.92
C PHE A 64 -13.05 -8.36 -5.82
N ASP A 65 -12.72 -7.81 -7.00
CA ASP A 65 -11.75 -8.38 -7.92
C ASP A 65 -10.42 -7.65 -7.73
N TRP A 66 -9.39 -8.38 -7.32
CA TRP A 66 -8.09 -7.79 -6.97
C TRP A 66 -7.44 -7.06 -8.15
N ASP A 67 -7.38 -7.71 -9.32
CA ASP A 67 -6.71 -7.13 -10.48
C ASP A 67 -7.43 -5.88 -10.96
N GLU A 68 -8.75 -5.92 -11.02
CA GLU A 68 -9.56 -4.77 -11.40
C GLU A 68 -9.44 -3.64 -10.38
N GLY A 69 -9.47 -3.96 -9.10
CA GLY A 69 -9.32 -2.99 -8.01
C GLY A 69 -7.97 -2.29 -8.06
N MET A 70 -6.89 -3.03 -8.30
CA MET A 70 -5.55 -2.45 -8.41
C MET A 70 -5.43 -1.57 -9.65
N ARG A 71 -6.06 -1.97 -10.75
CA ARG A 71 -6.10 -1.17 -11.98
C ARG A 71 -6.84 0.15 -11.75
N LEU A 72 -7.98 0.11 -11.08
CA LEU A 72 -8.75 1.31 -10.74
C LEU A 72 -7.97 2.24 -9.81
N MET A 73 -7.29 1.67 -8.81
CA MET A 73 -6.50 2.46 -7.88
C MET A 73 -5.35 3.16 -8.59
N ALA A 74 -4.64 2.46 -9.47
CA ALA A 74 -3.51 3.03 -10.21
C ALA A 74 -3.93 4.20 -11.10
N ALA A 75 -5.18 4.22 -11.56
CA ALA A 75 -5.72 5.27 -12.43
C ALA A 75 -6.30 6.46 -11.66
N GLN A 76 -6.34 6.43 -10.32
CA GLN A 76 -6.91 7.50 -9.52
C GLN A 76 -6.04 8.77 -9.54
N PRO A 77 -6.65 9.96 -9.31
CA PRO A 77 -5.92 11.22 -9.30
C PRO A 77 -4.72 11.22 -8.36
N ARG A 78 -3.57 11.61 -8.86
CA ARG A 78 -2.30 11.73 -8.15
C ARG A 78 -1.71 10.42 -7.63
N GLN A 79 -2.30 9.28 -7.97
CA GLN A 79 -1.77 7.99 -7.53
C GLN A 79 -0.35 7.75 -8.08
N ALA A 80 -0.13 8.05 -9.37
CA ALA A 80 1.18 7.90 -9.98
C ALA A 80 2.24 8.79 -9.31
N GLU A 81 1.87 10.02 -8.94
CA GLU A 81 2.76 10.92 -8.21
C GLU A 81 3.12 10.35 -6.83
N TRP A 82 2.14 9.80 -6.13
CA TRP A 82 2.32 9.18 -4.82
C TRP A 82 3.24 7.97 -4.92
N GLU A 83 3.04 7.12 -5.93
CA GLU A 83 3.89 5.96 -6.16
C GLU A 83 5.34 6.37 -6.44
N ALA A 84 5.55 7.40 -7.24
CA ALA A 84 6.88 7.92 -7.53
C ALA A 84 7.54 8.49 -6.26
N LEU A 85 6.77 9.21 -5.44
CA LEU A 85 7.29 9.77 -4.19
C LEU A 85 7.68 8.67 -3.20
N THR A 86 6.78 7.73 -2.93
CA THR A 86 7.01 6.66 -1.95
C THR A 86 8.14 5.72 -2.37
N SER A 87 8.35 5.55 -3.68
CA SER A 87 9.46 4.72 -4.21
C SER A 87 10.83 5.17 -3.74
N ARG A 88 10.99 6.44 -3.43
CA ARG A 88 12.26 6.98 -2.94
C ARG A 88 12.68 6.35 -1.60
N TYR A 89 11.70 5.89 -0.84
CA TYR A 89 11.89 5.33 0.49
C TYR A 89 11.83 3.80 0.50
N GLN A 90 11.38 3.22 -0.59
CA GLN A 90 11.13 1.78 -0.74
C GLN A 90 12.24 1.11 -1.53
N GLN A 91 12.45 -0.18 -1.29
CA GLN A 91 13.28 -1.03 -2.12
C GLN A 91 12.43 -1.53 -3.29
N ALA A 92 12.16 -0.64 -4.26
CA ALA A 92 11.27 -0.91 -5.38
C ALA A 92 11.65 -0.05 -6.59
N ASP A 93 11.20 -0.49 -7.79
CA ASP A 93 11.36 0.27 -9.02
C ASP A 93 10.48 1.53 -8.97
N PRO A 94 11.04 2.73 -9.19
CA PRO A 94 10.24 3.97 -9.17
C PRO A 94 9.11 4.00 -10.20
N ALA A 95 9.19 3.24 -11.28
CA ALA A 95 8.16 3.18 -12.31
C ALA A 95 7.08 2.13 -12.01
N ALA A 96 7.24 1.33 -10.96
CA ALA A 96 6.29 0.27 -10.64
C ALA A 96 5.02 0.82 -10.00
N THR A 97 3.89 0.17 -10.27
CA THR A 97 2.62 0.45 -9.59
C THR A 97 2.60 -0.22 -8.22
N SER A 98 1.60 0.11 -7.39
CA SER A 98 1.49 -0.43 -6.03
C SER A 98 1.45 -1.95 -6.02
N ASP A 99 0.65 -2.56 -6.89
CA ASP A 99 0.54 -4.02 -6.97
C ASP A 99 1.81 -4.69 -7.49
N GLN A 100 2.68 -3.96 -8.17
CA GLN A 100 4.00 -4.46 -8.61
C GLN A 100 5.05 -4.37 -7.51
N LYS A 101 4.96 -3.35 -6.65
CA LYS A 101 5.90 -3.14 -5.54
C LYS A 101 5.62 -4.03 -4.36
N TRP A 102 4.35 -4.15 -4.01
CA TRP A 102 3.90 -4.92 -2.86
C TRP A 102 3.70 -6.37 -3.27
N HIS A 103 4.23 -7.29 -2.48
CA HIS A 103 4.14 -8.72 -2.77
C HIS A 103 3.07 -9.35 -1.89
N LEU A 104 2.10 -10.02 -2.51
CA LEU A 104 1.07 -10.75 -1.79
C LEU A 104 1.69 -11.88 -0.97
N MET A 105 1.25 -12.01 0.28
CA MET A 105 1.71 -13.03 1.20
C MET A 105 0.72 -14.19 1.23
N GLU A 106 1.24 -15.41 1.26
CA GLU A 106 0.42 -16.61 1.39
C GLU A 106 -0.01 -16.79 2.84
N ARG A 107 -1.30 -16.99 3.06
CA ARG A 107 -1.78 -17.35 4.40
C ARG A 107 -1.48 -18.83 4.66
N ILE A 108 -0.62 -19.10 5.62
CA ILE A 108 -0.21 -20.48 5.95
C ILE A 108 -0.91 -21.05 7.17
N PHE A 109 -1.67 -20.24 7.89
CA PHE A 109 -2.42 -20.68 9.07
C PHE A 109 -3.68 -19.85 9.24
N HIS A 110 -4.78 -20.51 9.60
CA HIS A 110 -6.04 -19.89 9.97
C HIS A 110 -6.68 -20.75 11.05
N LEU A 111 -6.98 -20.15 12.21
CA LEU A 111 -7.47 -20.90 13.37
C LEU A 111 -8.83 -21.57 13.09
N TYR A 112 -9.69 -20.87 12.35
CA TYR A 112 -11.02 -21.36 11.99
C TYR A 112 -11.08 -21.70 10.51
#